data_4b64b82e34ee6306c1e7ce5cfdf7d241
#
_entry.id   4b64b82e34ee6306c1e7ce5cfdf7d241
#
_cell.length_a   1.000
_cell.length_b   1.000
_cell.length_c   1.000
_cell.angle_alpha   90.00
_cell.angle_beta   90.00
_cell.angle_gamma   90.00
#
_symmetry.space_group_name_H-M   'P 1'
#
loop_
_entity.id
_entity.type
_entity.pdbx_description
1 polymer ?
#
loop_
_entity_poly.entity_id
_entity_poly.type
_entity_poly.pdbx_seq_one_letter_code
_entity_poly.pdbx_strand_id
1 'polypeptide(L)'
;MITRRKVLGASVAALTAPALFALAQTANGSTTPQQLDVDLVNTVPSQPVYAHVLGLDPARGNSWAFLRSDGSTLYHPPSPSAPGAPLGADCAIALGAPGATPRRIRLPYLSSGRIYLSVGRPLTFLINPGPGIALPSVSNPTDPNIATSYGFCEFTYGPDQLYANISYVDFAAVPIAFDLTTGDGRQRVSGLPAGGLESVASALRTQAAQDGGDWARLIVPDSAGRTLRILSPNTAISADPALFNGYLDGYLAAVWQKYRSTDLVIDTQVGWGTVTGRVAADGVLTFPGVGGFARPSTAAVFNCSSAPFTTGNDLMGNLSARIAAALNRTTLLDDPHQPTGENPAAFYTAARTNHYARILHATNPDHLGYAFPYDDVHPAGVDFEGRVQSSSPTLFSVTVGGGQGPVDPGPSPQPGGGTSAFGTIQAESYGSQSGTALETCGDTGGGRDVGWIADGDWLAYPGVDFGGSGASRFQARVASGAAPGVSGLVQVRLDSPTAAPVGSFAVANTGGWQAWRTVPADITRTTGTHTVYLTFASGQGADFVNLNWFTFN
;
A
#
# COMPACT_ATOMS: atom_id res chain seq x y z
N MET A 1 10.00 44.45 -32.63
CA MET A 1 9.42 43.19 -33.13
C MET A 1 10.17 42.04 -32.50
N ILE A 2 9.68 41.50 -31.40
CA ILE A 2 10.29 40.34 -30.72
C ILE A 2 9.24 39.26 -30.81
N THR A 3 9.58 38.23 -31.58
CA THR A 3 8.77 37.05 -31.89
C THR A 3 8.61 36.16 -30.65
N ARG A 4 7.36 35.99 -30.21
CA ARG A 4 6.92 34.99 -29.24
C ARG A 4 7.05 33.59 -29.87
N ARG A 5 8.09 32.87 -29.51
CA ARG A 5 8.19 31.43 -29.63
C ARG A 5 8.98 30.92 -28.44
N LYS A 6 8.29 30.46 -27.43
CA LYS A 6 8.67 29.47 -26.41
C LYS A 6 7.52 29.43 -25.41
N VAL A 7 6.92 28.31 -25.32
CA VAL A 7 6.59 27.45 -24.19
C VAL A 7 5.40 26.58 -24.60
N LEU A 8 5.71 25.47 -25.21
CA LEU A 8 4.93 24.25 -25.11
C LEU A 8 5.92 23.18 -24.67
N GLY A 9 6.31 23.28 -23.41
CA GLY A 9 6.86 22.16 -22.69
C GLY A 9 5.70 21.22 -22.38
N ALA A 10 5.52 20.20 -23.21
CA ALA A 10 4.76 19.03 -22.82
C ALA A 10 5.49 18.45 -21.61
N SER A 11 4.88 18.57 -20.44
CA SER A 11 5.21 17.73 -19.29
C SER A 11 4.83 16.31 -19.71
N VAL A 12 5.79 15.60 -20.31
CA VAL A 12 5.78 14.15 -20.32
C VAL A 12 5.93 13.81 -18.83
N ALA A 13 4.82 13.52 -18.16
CA ALA A 13 4.88 12.77 -16.94
C ALA A 13 5.64 11.50 -17.32
N ALA A 14 6.89 11.42 -16.90
CA ALA A 14 7.66 10.22 -17.01
C ALA A 14 6.83 9.16 -16.28
N LEU A 15 6.30 8.21 -17.04
CA LEU A 15 5.84 6.95 -16.50
C LEU A 15 7.10 6.32 -15.89
N THR A 16 7.37 6.63 -14.62
CA THR A 16 8.29 5.82 -13.85
C THR A 16 7.59 4.48 -13.69
N ALA A 17 7.90 3.57 -14.60
CA ALA A 17 7.61 2.17 -14.36
C ALA A 17 8.15 1.86 -12.96
N PRO A 18 7.39 1.19 -12.09
CA PRO A 18 7.93 0.69 -10.85
C PRO A 18 9.18 -0.06 -11.20
N ALA A 19 10.29 0.22 -10.51
CA ALA A 19 11.53 -0.49 -10.69
C ALA A 19 11.18 -1.97 -10.50
N LEU A 20 11.22 -2.73 -11.60
CA LEU A 20 11.06 -4.18 -11.58
C LEU A 20 12.20 -4.73 -10.74
N PHE A 21 11.95 -4.91 -9.44
CA PHE A 21 12.77 -5.79 -8.63
C PHE A 21 12.54 -7.21 -9.14
N ALA A 22 13.37 -7.61 -10.10
CA ALA A 22 13.53 -9.00 -10.42
C ALA A 22 14.18 -9.69 -9.21
N LEU A 23 13.39 -10.10 -8.24
CA LEU A 23 13.73 -11.23 -7.42
C LEU A 23 13.81 -12.40 -8.40
N ALA A 24 15.02 -12.85 -8.69
CA ALA A 24 15.26 -14.10 -9.39
C ALA A 24 14.74 -15.24 -8.50
N GLN A 25 13.43 -15.48 -8.55
CA GLN A 25 12.88 -16.76 -8.16
C GLN A 25 13.18 -17.71 -9.32
N THR A 26 13.87 -18.79 -9.02
CA THR A 26 14.06 -19.92 -9.93
C THR A 26 12.70 -20.37 -10.43
N ALA A 27 12.41 -20.08 -11.70
CA ALA A 27 11.16 -20.40 -12.37
C ALA A 27 10.99 -21.92 -12.43
N ASN A 28 10.08 -22.43 -11.62
CA ASN A 28 9.31 -23.61 -12.00
C ASN A 28 8.28 -23.09 -13.01
N GLY A 29 8.36 -23.56 -14.24
CA GLY A 29 7.71 -23.03 -15.44
C GLY A 29 6.18 -23.05 -15.43
N SER A 30 5.57 -22.14 -14.66
CA SER A 30 4.16 -21.79 -14.76
C SER A 30 4.09 -20.48 -15.53
N THR A 31 3.58 -20.53 -16.75
CA THR A 31 3.24 -19.33 -17.51
C THR A 31 1.81 -18.92 -17.16
N THR A 32 1.59 -17.63 -16.92
CA THR A 32 0.25 -17.07 -16.73
C THR A 32 -0.62 -17.33 -17.97
N PRO A 33 -1.96 -17.39 -17.87
CA PRO A 33 -2.82 -17.50 -19.05
C PRO A 33 -2.66 -16.26 -19.94
N GLN A 34 -2.73 -16.44 -21.27
CA GLN A 34 -2.61 -15.32 -22.23
C GLN A 34 -3.68 -14.23 -22.04
N GLN A 35 -4.78 -14.58 -21.42
CA GLN A 35 -5.86 -13.67 -21.03
C GLN A 35 -6.30 -14.03 -19.61
N LEU A 36 -6.36 -13.02 -18.74
CA LEU A 36 -6.87 -13.15 -17.39
C LEU A 36 -8.31 -12.65 -17.33
N ASP A 37 -9.19 -13.43 -16.73
CA ASP A 37 -10.53 -12.96 -16.41
C ASP A 37 -10.43 -11.88 -15.30
N VAL A 38 -11.03 -10.71 -15.57
CA VAL A 38 -11.14 -9.61 -14.61
C VAL A 38 -12.61 -9.25 -14.40
N ASP A 39 -13.05 -9.28 -13.15
CA ASP A 39 -14.39 -8.87 -12.74
C ASP A 39 -14.38 -7.41 -12.27
N LEU A 40 -15.08 -6.53 -13.00
CA LEU A 40 -15.29 -5.15 -12.61
C LEU A 40 -16.58 -5.06 -11.81
N VAL A 41 -16.46 -4.73 -10.52
CA VAL A 41 -17.57 -4.72 -9.56
C VAL A 41 -17.95 -3.28 -9.24
N ASN A 42 -19.22 -2.92 -9.41
CA ASN A 42 -19.74 -1.60 -9.09
C ASN A 42 -20.50 -1.62 -7.75
N THR A 43 -20.07 -0.77 -6.82
CA THR A 43 -20.75 -0.50 -5.55
C THR A 43 -21.18 0.97 -5.40
N VAL A 44 -20.95 1.80 -6.43
CA VAL A 44 -21.33 3.23 -6.44
C VAL A 44 -22.84 3.38 -6.54
N PRO A 45 -23.52 3.96 -5.56
CA PRO A 45 -24.97 4.10 -5.61
C PRO A 45 -25.40 5.14 -6.67
N SER A 46 -26.47 4.81 -7.40
CA SER A 46 -27.28 5.77 -8.18
C SER A 46 -26.58 6.52 -9.33
N GLN A 47 -25.40 6.12 -9.76
CA GLN A 47 -24.71 6.74 -10.90
C GLN A 47 -24.11 5.67 -11.83
N PRO A 48 -24.09 5.90 -13.16
CA PRO A 48 -23.40 5.01 -14.07
C PRO A 48 -21.89 5.04 -13.80
N VAL A 49 -21.25 3.89 -13.95
CA VAL A 49 -19.81 3.71 -13.80
C VAL A 49 -19.24 3.13 -15.07
N TYR A 50 -18.08 3.64 -15.48
CA TYR A 50 -17.37 3.20 -16.67
C TYR A 50 -15.93 2.86 -16.33
N ALA A 51 -15.41 1.81 -16.97
CA ALA A 51 -14.00 1.49 -16.95
C ALA A 51 -13.35 1.77 -18.31
N HIS A 52 -12.08 2.16 -18.29
CA HIS A 52 -11.21 2.19 -19.46
C HIS A 52 -9.93 1.46 -19.11
N VAL A 53 -9.59 0.45 -19.90
CA VAL A 53 -8.37 -0.36 -19.70
C VAL A 53 -7.42 -0.05 -20.84
N LEU A 54 -6.21 0.36 -20.50
CA LEU A 54 -5.16 0.66 -21.48
C LEU A 54 -3.79 0.25 -20.95
N GLY A 55 -2.85 0.11 -21.88
CA GLY A 55 -1.46 -0.23 -21.57
C GLY A 55 -0.62 -0.34 -22.84
N LEU A 56 0.60 -0.79 -22.67
CA LEU A 56 1.53 -1.05 -23.77
C LEU A 56 1.45 -2.53 -24.15
N ASP A 57 1.16 -2.80 -25.43
CA ASP A 57 1.07 -4.15 -25.98
C ASP A 57 2.45 -4.69 -26.37
N PRO A 58 3.02 -5.65 -25.63
CA PRO A 58 4.34 -6.21 -25.94
C PRO A 58 4.36 -6.99 -27.26
N ALA A 59 3.22 -7.55 -27.69
CA ALA A 59 3.12 -8.25 -28.97
C ALA A 59 3.21 -7.30 -30.19
N ARG A 60 3.05 -5.97 -29.94
CA ARG A 60 3.16 -4.92 -30.96
C ARG A 60 4.23 -3.88 -30.64
N GLY A 61 5.39 -4.33 -30.14
CA GLY A 61 6.53 -3.45 -29.87
C GLY A 61 6.25 -2.38 -28.82
N ASN A 62 5.46 -2.70 -27.78
CA ASN A 62 5.01 -1.79 -26.73
C ASN A 62 4.25 -0.57 -27.28
N SER A 63 3.41 -0.77 -28.31
CA SER A 63 2.50 0.28 -28.75
C SER A 63 1.30 0.40 -27.81
N TRP A 64 0.75 1.62 -27.69
CA TRP A 64 -0.46 1.86 -26.90
C TRP A 64 -1.64 1.04 -27.40
N ALA A 65 -2.35 0.42 -26.49
CA ALA A 65 -3.56 -0.33 -26.73
C ALA A 65 -4.64 0.02 -25.70
N PHE A 66 -5.90 0.01 -26.12
CA PHE A 66 -7.08 0.12 -25.29
C PHE A 66 -7.92 -1.15 -25.43
N LEU A 67 -8.53 -1.59 -24.33
CA LEU A 67 -9.58 -2.59 -24.41
C LEU A 67 -10.88 -1.92 -24.90
N ARG A 68 -11.54 -2.48 -25.91
CA ARG A 68 -12.82 -1.95 -26.41
C ARG A 68 -13.94 -2.16 -25.40
N SER A 69 -15.06 -1.49 -25.62
CA SER A 69 -16.27 -1.60 -24.77
C SER A 69 -16.85 -3.02 -24.69
N ASP A 70 -16.49 -3.92 -25.63
CA ASP A 70 -16.82 -5.35 -25.54
C ASP A 70 -16.09 -6.08 -24.39
N GLY A 71 -15.00 -5.51 -23.86
CA GLY A 71 -14.22 -6.04 -22.74
C GLY A 71 -13.26 -7.18 -23.13
N SER A 72 -12.98 -7.37 -24.43
CA SER A 72 -12.14 -8.49 -24.88
C SER A 72 -11.23 -8.16 -26.08
N THR A 73 -11.57 -7.16 -26.89
CA THR A 73 -10.86 -6.81 -28.11
C THR A 73 -9.94 -5.61 -27.90
N LEU A 74 -8.67 -5.71 -28.30
CA LEU A 74 -7.75 -4.58 -28.28
C LEU A 74 -7.97 -3.62 -29.45
N TYR A 75 -7.89 -2.34 -29.17
CA TYR A 75 -7.82 -1.25 -30.13
C TYR A 75 -6.46 -0.56 -30.03
N HIS A 76 -5.75 -0.44 -31.13
CA HIS A 76 -4.50 0.29 -31.24
C HIS A 76 -4.77 1.61 -31.97
N PRO A 77 -4.66 2.76 -31.29
CA PRO A 77 -4.92 4.05 -31.92
C PRO A 77 -3.94 4.31 -33.06
N PRO A 78 -4.40 4.71 -34.25
CA PRO A 78 -3.51 5.16 -35.31
C PRO A 78 -2.89 6.52 -34.94
N SER A 79 -1.72 6.84 -35.49
CA SER A 79 -1.13 8.16 -35.36
C SER A 79 -1.99 9.19 -36.12
N PRO A 80 -2.54 10.20 -35.43
CA PRO A 80 -3.31 11.26 -36.11
C PRO A 80 -2.37 12.24 -36.80
N SER A 81 -2.93 13.04 -37.70
CA SER A 81 -2.20 14.10 -38.41
C SER A 81 -1.98 15.36 -37.55
N ALA A 82 -2.78 15.55 -36.48
CA ALA A 82 -2.73 16.69 -35.58
C ALA A 82 -2.88 16.27 -34.12
N PRO A 83 -2.33 17.03 -33.16
CA PRO A 83 -2.52 16.77 -31.72
C PRO A 83 -3.99 16.90 -31.29
N GLY A 84 -4.37 16.14 -30.27
CA GLY A 84 -5.68 16.24 -29.63
C GLY A 84 -6.81 15.54 -30.40
N ALA A 85 -6.50 14.60 -31.30
CA ALA A 85 -7.51 13.81 -31.97
C ALA A 85 -8.27 12.92 -30.97
N PRO A 86 -9.59 12.66 -31.18
CA PRO A 86 -10.34 11.73 -30.34
C PRO A 86 -9.83 10.29 -30.50
N LEU A 87 -10.10 9.44 -29.51
CA LEU A 87 -9.62 8.05 -29.47
C LEU A 87 -10.00 7.23 -30.72
N GLY A 88 -11.14 7.54 -31.38
CA GLY A 88 -11.54 6.91 -32.64
C GLY A 88 -12.20 5.53 -32.51
N ALA A 89 -12.35 5.01 -31.29
CA ALA A 89 -13.08 3.79 -31.00
C ALA A 89 -13.79 3.90 -29.65
N ASP A 90 -14.89 3.15 -29.49
CA ASP A 90 -15.54 3.01 -28.20
C ASP A 90 -14.74 2.03 -27.32
N CYS A 91 -14.17 2.57 -26.26
CA CYS A 91 -13.41 1.85 -25.23
C CYS A 91 -13.98 2.09 -23.82
N ALA A 92 -15.18 2.67 -23.72
CA ALA A 92 -15.88 2.86 -22.47
C ALA A 92 -16.66 1.61 -22.09
N ILE A 93 -16.15 0.86 -21.13
CA ILE A 93 -16.77 -0.38 -20.62
C ILE A 93 -17.75 0.02 -19.52
N ALA A 94 -19.06 -0.03 -19.82
CA ALA A 94 -20.09 0.26 -18.83
C ALA A 94 -20.18 -0.88 -17.81
N LEU A 95 -20.24 -0.54 -16.52
CA LEU A 95 -20.49 -1.47 -15.43
C LEU A 95 -21.98 -1.53 -15.14
N GLY A 96 -22.45 -2.70 -14.65
CA GLY A 96 -23.83 -2.86 -14.17
C GLY A 96 -24.14 -1.99 -12.96
N ALA A 97 -25.42 -1.95 -12.56
CA ALA A 97 -25.85 -1.29 -11.34
C ALA A 97 -25.19 -1.95 -10.10
N PRO A 98 -25.14 -1.26 -8.93
CA PRO A 98 -24.67 -1.86 -7.69
C PRO A 98 -25.41 -3.16 -7.38
N GLY A 99 -24.65 -4.20 -7.03
CA GLY A 99 -25.19 -5.54 -6.75
C GLY A 99 -25.57 -6.38 -7.98
N ALA A 100 -25.43 -5.85 -9.19
CA ALA A 100 -25.54 -6.65 -10.42
C ALA A 100 -24.36 -7.61 -10.57
N THR A 101 -24.50 -8.60 -11.48
CA THR A 101 -23.39 -9.46 -11.88
C THR A 101 -22.21 -8.61 -12.33
N PRO A 102 -20.99 -8.88 -11.83
CA PRO A 102 -19.80 -8.15 -12.22
C PRO A 102 -19.62 -8.10 -13.75
N ARG A 103 -19.14 -6.98 -14.26
CA ARG A 103 -18.79 -6.88 -15.69
C ARG A 103 -17.46 -7.60 -15.90
N ARG A 104 -17.51 -8.79 -16.47
CA ARG A 104 -16.30 -9.55 -16.81
C ARG A 104 -15.66 -9.01 -18.07
N ILE A 105 -14.34 -8.83 -18.00
CA ILE A 105 -13.47 -8.52 -19.13
C ILE A 105 -12.34 -9.55 -19.21
N ARG A 106 -11.68 -9.62 -20.37
CA ARG A 106 -10.51 -10.46 -20.59
C ARG A 106 -9.28 -9.59 -20.80
N LEU A 107 -8.41 -9.57 -19.82
CA LEU A 107 -7.20 -8.78 -19.80
C LEU A 107 -6.08 -9.53 -20.54
N PRO A 108 -5.60 -9.07 -21.70
CA PRO A 108 -4.43 -9.64 -22.37
C PRO A 108 -3.14 -9.15 -21.71
N TYR A 109 -2.00 -9.67 -22.12
CA TYR A 109 -0.70 -9.15 -21.71
C TYR A 109 -0.56 -7.68 -22.09
N LEU A 110 -0.39 -6.83 -21.06
CA LEU A 110 -0.15 -5.39 -21.18
C LEU A 110 0.82 -4.97 -20.08
N SER A 111 1.81 -4.15 -20.44
CA SER A 111 2.70 -3.51 -19.48
C SER A 111 2.33 -2.05 -19.27
N SER A 112 2.78 -1.46 -18.17
CA SER A 112 2.45 -0.07 -17.79
C SER A 112 0.95 0.22 -17.95
N GLY A 113 0.12 -0.74 -17.56
CA GLY A 113 -1.32 -0.71 -17.73
C GLY A 113 -2.02 0.11 -16.66
N ARG A 114 -3.18 0.66 -17.04
CA ARG A 114 -4.09 1.32 -16.10
C ARG A 114 -5.53 0.87 -16.36
N ILE A 115 -6.26 0.66 -15.26
CA ILE A 115 -7.72 0.57 -15.28
C ILE A 115 -8.25 1.86 -14.66
N TYR A 116 -8.76 2.75 -15.50
CA TYR A 116 -9.47 3.94 -15.05
C TYR A 116 -10.91 3.60 -14.76
N LEU A 117 -11.44 4.13 -13.67
CA LEU A 117 -12.82 3.97 -13.23
C LEU A 117 -13.42 5.36 -13.05
N SER A 118 -14.49 5.67 -13.77
CA SER A 118 -15.13 6.99 -13.74
C SER A 118 -16.62 6.87 -13.40
N VAL A 119 -17.12 7.88 -12.67
CA VAL A 119 -18.49 7.94 -12.18
C VAL A 119 -19.26 9.04 -12.91
N GLY A 120 -20.48 8.74 -13.35
CA GLY A 120 -21.39 9.65 -14.02
C GLY A 120 -21.22 9.67 -15.55
N ARG A 121 -20.01 9.62 -16.05
CA ARG A 121 -19.71 9.65 -17.52
C ARG A 121 -18.39 8.96 -17.83
N PRO A 122 -18.21 8.47 -19.09
CA PRO A 122 -16.93 7.93 -19.53
C PRO A 122 -15.85 9.03 -19.62
N LEU A 123 -14.58 8.61 -19.54
CA LEU A 123 -13.45 9.50 -19.75
C LEU A 123 -13.18 9.75 -21.23
N THR A 124 -12.68 10.94 -21.52
CA THR A 124 -12.17 11.34 -22.82
C THR A 124 -10.67 11.13 -22.88
N PHE A 125 -10.20 10.42 -23.89
CA PHE A 125 -8.78 10.25 -24.20
C PHE A 125 -8.49 10.94 -25.54
N LEU A 126 -7.38 11.65 -25.60
CA LEU A 126 -6.94 12.34 -26.81
C LEU A 126 -5.63 11.73 -27.30
N ILE A 127 -5.47 11.68 -28.61
CA ILE A 127 -4.33 11.09 -29.30
C ILE A 127 -3.51 12.18 -29.96
N ASN A 128 -2.20 12.13 -29.77
CA ASN A 128 -1.22 12.99 -30.42
C ASN A 128 -0.46 12.19 -31.49
N PRO A 129 0.18 12.86 -32.47
CA PRO A 129 1.05 12.17 -33.41
C PRO A 129 2.11 11.33 -32.71
N GLY A 130 2.32 10.08 -33.19
CA GLY A 130 3.31 9.19 -32.64
C GLY A 130 2.94 7.70 -32.50
N PRO A 131 1.71 7.23 -32.21
CA PRO A 131 0.54 7.81 -31.55
C PRO A 131 0.77 7.96 -30.02
N GLY A 132 0.84 9.16 -29.53
CA GLY A 132 0.95 9.47 -28.10
C GLY A 132 -0.42 9.63 -27.45
N ILE A 133 -0.64 9.03 -26.28
CA ILE A 133 -1.89 9.19 -25.52
C ILE A 133 -1.77 10.39 -24.58
N ALA A 134 -2.71 11.33 -24.68
CA ALA A 134 -2.92 12.33 -23.66
C ALA A 134 -3.81 11.72 -22.56
N LEU A 135 -3.18 11.29 -21.47
CA LEU A 135 -3.87 10.73 -20.31
C LEU A 135 -4.66 11.80 -19.56
N PRO A 136 -5.80 11.47 -18.92
CA PRO A 136 -6.55 12.38 -18.09
C PRO A 136 -5.67 13.06 -17.03
N SER A 137 -5.77 14.37 -16.90
CA SER A 137 -5.02 15.19 -15.96
C SER A 137 -5.93 15.82 -14.92
N VAL A 138 -5.55 15.72 -13.66
CA VAL A 138 -6.27 16.32 -12.52
C VAL A 138 -5.78 17.73 -12.15
N SER A 139 -4.66 18.16 -12.75
CA SER A 139 -4.03 19.47 -12.52
C SER A 139 -4.13 20.41 -13.73
N ASN A 140 -4.48 19.91 -14.91
CA ASN A 140 -4.68 20.74 -16.11
C ASN A 140 -6.13 21.26 -16.16
N PRO A 141 -6.39 22.57 -15.99
CA PRO A 141 -7.75 23.12 -15.97
C PRO A 141 -8.46 23.01 -17.33
N THR A 142 -7.75 22.72 -18.42
CA THR A 142 -8.33 22.54 -19.77
C THR A 142 -8.58 21.07 -20.11
N ASP A 143 -8.27 20.13 -19.21
CA ASP A 143 -8.53 18.72 -19.44
C ASP A 143 -10.04 18.45 -19.54
N PRO A 144 -10.52 17.71 -20.56
CA PRO A 144 -11.95 17.41 -20.71
C PRO A 144 -12.54 16.61 -19.53
N ASN A 145 -11.69 15.95 -18.74
CA ASN A 145 -12.09 15.14 -17.59
C ASN A 145 -11.97 15.89 -16.24
N ILE A 146 -11.57 17.16 -16.23
CA ILE A 146 -11.23 17.89 -15.00
C ILE A 146 -12.38 17.88 -13.97
N ALA A 147 -13.63 17.93 -14.42
CA ALA A 147 -14.83 17.90 -13.58
C ALA A 147 -15.41 16.47 -13.40
N THR A 148 -14.76 15.43 -13.91
CA THR A 148 -15.24 14.05 -13.79
C THR A 148 -14.64 13.41 -12.53
N SER A 149 -15.47 12.73 -11.73
CA SER A 149 -14.99 11.87 -10.64
C SER A 149 -14.41 10.60 -11.25
N TYR A 150 -13.12 10.38 -11.08
CA TYR A 150 -12.44 9.17 -11.54
C TYR A 150 -11.23 8.83 -10.66
N GLY A 151 -10.87 7.57 -10.64
CA GLY A 151 -9.64 7.03 -10.08
C GLY A 151 -9.05 6.00 -11.03
N PHE A 152 -7.90 5.48 -10.71
CA PHE A 152 -7.28 4.39 -11.46
C PHE A 152 -6.47 3.47 -10.56
N CYS A 153 -6.24 2.27 -11.05
CA CYS A 153 -5.23 1.37 -10.54
C CYS A 153 -4.22 1.06 -11.65
N GLU A 154 -3.02 0.72 -11.25
CA GLU A 154 -1.93 0.39 -12.18
C GLU A 154 -1.70 -1.11 -12.18
N PHE A 155 -1.28 -1.65 -13.33
CA PHE A 155 -0.95 -3.05 -13.44
C PHE A 155 0.13 -3.32 -14.50
N THR A 156 0.82 -4.44 -14.34
CA THR A 156 1.57 -5.10 -15.40
C THR A 156 1.13 -6.56 -15.42
N TYR A 157 0.67 -7.01 -16.58
CA TYR A 157 0.31 -8.40 -16.81
C TYR A 157 1.12 -8.97 -17.95
N GLY A 158 1.87 -10.01 -17.69
CA GLY A 158 2.77 -10.65 -18.66
C GLY A 158 2.87 -12.15 -18.43
N PRO A 159 3.73 -12.84 -19.23
CA PRO A 159 3.89 -14.29 -19.13
C PRO A 159 4.31 -14.80 -17.76
N ASP A 160 5.02 -13.95 -16.99
CA ASP A 160 5.61 -14.34 -15.72
C ASP A 160 4.67 -14.11 -14.54
N GLN A 161 3.87 -13.03 -14.58
CA GLN A 161 3.02 -12.64 -13.46
C GLN A 161 1.98 -11.55 -13.80
N LEU A 162 0.98 -11.42 -12.92
CA LEU A 162 0.22 -10.19 -12.69
C LEU A 162 0.87 -9.44 -11.52
N TYR A 163 1.04 -8.14 -11.67
CA TYR A 163 1.28 -7.17 -10.61
C TYR A 163 0.25 -6.04 -10.76
N ALA A 164 -0.42 -5.65 -9.67
CA ALA A 164 -1.33 -4.51 -9.67
C ALA A 164 -1.33 -3.81 -8.31
N ASN A 165 -1.44 -2.46 -8.30
CA ASN A 165 -1.52 -1.63 -7.11
C ASN A 165 -2.57 -0.53 -7.24
N ILE A 166 -3.10 -0.08 -6.10
CA ILE A 166 -3.98 1.09 -6.03
C ILE A 166 -3.11 2.32 -5.83
N SER A 167 -3.07 3.18 -6.86
CA SER A 167 -2.19 4.35 -6.87
C SER A 167 -2.91 5.60 -6.34
N TYR A 168 -2.33 6.22 -5.32
CA TYR A 168 -2.68 7.55 -4.81
C TYR A 168 -1.56 8.58 -5.04
N VAL A 169 -0.53 8.20 -5.82
CA VAL A 169 0.66 9.03 -6.07
C VAL A 169 0.31 10.37 -6.70
N ASP A 170 -0.69 10.39 -7.59
CA ASP A 170 -1.15 11.61 -8.23
C ASP A 170 -2.31 12.26 -7.45
N PHE A 171 -3.29 11.48 -7.04
CA PHE A 171 -4.47 11.94 -6.31
C PHE A 171 -5.28 10.76 -5.74
N ALA A 172 -6.11 11.04 -4.74
CA ALA A 172 -7.16 10.15 -4.26
C ALA A 172 -8.54 10.66 -4.71
N ALA A 173 -9.42 9.79 -5.18
CA ALA A 173 -10.79 10.13 -5.57
C ALA A 173 -11.74 8.94 -5.37
N VAL A 174 -12.12 8.25 -6.43
CA VAL A 174 -13.03 7.11 -6.40
C VAL A 174 -12.37 5.96 -5.63
N PRO A 175 -13.01 5.42 -4.58
CA PRO A 175 -12.52 4.24 -3.88
C PRO A 175 -12.39 3.03 -4.80
N ILE A 176 -11.26 2.35 -4.73
CA ILE A 176 -10.96 1.14 -5.50
C ILE A 176 -10.46 0.07 -4.51
N ALA A 177 -10.88 -1.17 -4.70
CA ALA A 177 -10.40 -2.32 -3.93
C ALA A 177 -10.06 -3.49 -4.85
N PHE A 178 -9.16 -4.36 -4.40
CA PHE A 178 -8.72 -5.54 -5.14
C PHE A 178 -9.04 -6.83 -4.41
N ASP A 179 -9.28 -7.85 -5.23
CA ASP A 179 -9.36 -9.23 -4.81
C ASP A 179 -8.77 -10.11 -5.91
N LEU A 180 -7.63 -10.75 -5.65
CA LEU A 180 -6.95 -11.63 -6.59
C LEU A 180 -7.03 -13.07 -6.09
N THR A 181 -7.70 -13.92 -6.84
CA THR A 181 -7.67 -15.37 -6.65
C THR A 181 -6.50 -15.95 -7.44
N THR A 182 -5.71 -16.79 -6.80
CA THR A 182 -4.53 -17.43 -7.38
C THR A 182 -4.61 -18.95 -7.21
N GLY A 183 -3.68 -19.68 -7.79
CA GLY A 183 -3.55 -21.13 -7.56
C GLY A 183 -3.25 -21.47 -6.09
N ASP A 184 -2.62 -20.55 -5.36
CA ASP A 184 -2.13 -20.76 -4.00
C ASP A 184 -2.97 -20.04 -2.92
N GLY A 185 -4.07 -19.37 -3.31
CA GLY A 185 -4.92 -18.67 -2.34
C GLY A 185 -5.53 -17.37 -2.86
N ARG A 186 -5.71 -16.40 -1.99
CA ARG A 186 -6.38 -15.13 -2.29
C ARG A 186 -5.63 -13.95 -1.67
N GLN A 187 -5.47 -12.88 -2.43
CA GLN A 187 -4.87 -11.63 -1.97
C GLN A 187 -5.91 -10.51 -2.06
N ARG A 188 -5.90 -9.59 -1.10
CA ARG A 188 -6.84 -8.48 -1.04
C ARG A 188 -6.13 -7.17 -0.73
N VAL A 189 -6.66 -6.07 -1.30
CA VAL A 189 -6.32 -4.70 -0.94
C VAL A 189 -7.62 -3.94 -0.80
N SER A 190 -7.89 -3.44 0.40
CA SER A 190 -9.16 -2.79 0.73
C SER A 190 -9.33 -1.43 0.07
N GLY A 191 -8.25 -0.68 -0.10
CA GLY A 191 -8.29 0.71 -0.55
C GLY A 191 -9.18 1.61 0.32
N LEU A 192 -9.55 2.77 -0.18
CA LEU A 192 -10.45 3.67 0.54
C LEU A 192 -11.83 3.04 0.71
N PRO A 193 -12.41 3.05 1.93
CA PRO A 193 -13.77 2.60 2.16
C PRO A 193 -14.80 3.57 1.55
N ALA A 194 -16.06 3.17 1.53
CA ALA A 194 -17.16 4.08 1.18
C ALA A 194 -17.15 5.29 2.14
N GLY A 195 -17.18 6.51 1.58
CA GLY A 195 -17.03 7.75 2.35
C GLY A 195 -15.58 8.07 2.77
N GLY A 196 -14.61 7.21 2.49
CA GLY A 196 -13.20 7.40 2.86
C GLY A 196 -12.59 8.67 2.28
N LEU A 197 -12.98 9.09 1.08
CA LEU A 197 -12.51 10.34 0.49
C LEU A 197 -12.84 11.56 1.35
N GLU A 198 -14.08 11.65 1.88
CA GLU A 198 -14.48 12.75 2.78
C GLU A 198 -13.79 12.63 4.15
N SER A 199 -13.53 11.43 4.63
CA SER A 199 -12.75 11.20 5.84
C SER A 199 -11.33 11.74 5.69
N VAL A 200 -10.66 11.45 4.57
CA VAL A 200 -9.33 12.00 4.23
C VAL A 200 -9.39 13.53 4.13
N ALA A 201 -10.40 14.08 3.44
CA ALA A 201 -10.57 15.53 3.30
C ALA A 201 -10.75 16.21 4.67
N SER A 202 -11.56 15.66 5.55
CA SER A 202 -11.77 16.15 6.91
C SER A 202 -10.48 16.11 7.74
N ALA A 203 -9.74 15.02 7.67
CA ALA A 203 -8.47 14.86 8.38
C ALA A 203 -7.40 15.85 7.87
N LEU A 204 -7.34 16.11 6.57
CA LEU A 204 -6.43 17.11 5.98
C LEU A 204 -6.80 18.55 6.41
N ARG A 205 -8.09 18.90 6.49
CA ARG A 205 -8.52 20.20 7.04
C ARG A 205 -8.10 20.35 8.51
N THR A 206 -8.28 19.30 9.29
CA THR A 206 -7.85 19.27 10.70
C THR A 206 -6.34 19.43 10.81
N GLN A 207 -5.57 18.71 9.99
CA GLN A 207 -4.11 18.82 9.97
C GLN A 207 -3.64 20.22 9.57
N ALA A 208 -4.25 20.84 8.57
CA ALA A 208 -3.94 22.21 8.17
C ALA A 208 -4.16 23.23 9.30
N ALA A 209 -5.20 23.02 10.11
CA ALA A 209 -5.47 23.87 11.28
C ALA A 209 -4.47 23.65 12.41
N GLN A 210 -3.88 22.45 12.53
CA GLN A 210 -2.92 22.11 13.59
C GLN A 210 -1.51 22.64 13.32
N ASP A 211 -1.03 22.55 12.08
CA ASP A 211 0.38 22.83 11.75
C ASP A 211 0.58 24.00 10.77
N GLY A 212 -0.52 24.58 10.25
CA GLY A 212 -0.49 25.66 9.28
C GLY A 212 0.01 25.26 7.89
N GLY A 213 0.11 23.95 7.59
CA GLY A 213 0.47 23.44 6.26
C GLY A 213 -0.67 23.58 5.24
N ASP A 214 -0.33 23.52 3.96
CA ASP A 214 -1.27 23.69 2.85
C ASP A 214 -2.21 22.49 2.62
N TRP A 215 -2.37 21.61 3.58
CA TRP A 215 -3.10 20.33 3.46
C TRP A 215 -4.53 20.49 2.99
N ALA A 216 -5.25 21.53 3.43
CA ALA A 216 -6.62 21.82 3.01
C ALA A 216 -6.70 22.24 1.53
N ARG A 217 -5.61 22.75 0.95
CA ARG A 217 -5.53 23.19 -0.45
C ARG A 217 -5.40 22.03 -1.43
N LEU A 218 -5.13 20.81 -0.94
CA LEU A 218 -5.14 19.58 -1.72
C LEU A 218 -6.56 19.16 -2.13
N ILE A 219 -7.59 19.65 -1.44
CA ILE A 219 -8.97 19.23 -1.61
C ILE A 219 -9.61 20.01 -2.74
N VAL A 220 -9.98 19.31 -3.82
CA VAL A 220 -10.66 19.89 -4.98
C VAL A 220 -12.15 19.60 -4.88
N PRO A 221 -13.03 20.63 -4.76
CA PRO A 221 -14.47 20.43 -4.73
C PRO A 221 -15.06 20.23 -6.14
N ASP A 222 -16.23 19.59 -6.19
CA ASP A 222 -17.11 19.61 -7.35
C ASP A 222 -17.97 20.91 -7.38
N SER A 223 -18.80 21.05 -8.40
CA SER A 223 -19.70 22.20 -8.54
C SER A 223 -20.76 22.34 -7.42
N ALA A 224 -20.98 21.27 -6.64
CA ALA A 224 -21.88 21.25 -5.48
C ALA A 224 -21.13 21.44 -4.16
N GLY A 225 -19.81 21.66 -4.17
CA GLY A 225 -18.98 21.83 -2.99
C GLY A 225 -18.58 20.54 -2.28
N ARG A 226 -18.89 19.37 -2.84
CA ARG A 226 -18.47 18.06 -2.31
C ARG A 226 -17.04 17.77 -2.78
N THR A 227 -16.30 16.97 -2.04
CA THR A 227 -14.95 16.56 -2.43
C THR A 227 -14.98 15.75 -3.73
N LEU A 228 -14.46 16.31 -4.81
CA LEU A 228 -14.30 15.63 -6.09
C LEU A 228 -13.08 14.73 -6.09
N ARG A 229 -11.96 15.25 -5.54
CA ARG A 229 -10.69 14.55 -5.38
C ARG A 229 -9.79 15.28 -4.39
N ILE A 230 -8.73 14.60 -4.00
CA ILE A 230 -7.66 15.15 -3.17
C ILE A 230 -6.36 14.96 -3.94
N LEU A 231 -5.71 16.05 -4.32
CA LEU A 231 -4.42 15.99 -5.01
C LEU A 231 -3.33 15.51 -4.05
N SER A 232 -2.35 14.77 -4.55
CA SER A 232 -1.12 14.57 -3.79
C SER A 232 -0.35 15.91 -3.65
N PRO A 233 0.52 16.06 -2.64
CA PRO A 233 1.36 17.23 -2.52
C PRO A 233 2.18 17.51 -3.79
N ASN A 234 2.72 16.45 -4.43
CA ASN A 234 3.45 16.57 -5.68
C ASN A 234 2.59 17.16 -6.81
N THR A 235 1.40 16.62 -7.01
CA THR A 235 0.48 17.11 -8.06
C THR A 235 0.03 18.55 -7.79
N ALA A 236 -0.28 18.88 -6.53
CA ALA A 236 -0.68 20.22 -6.15
C ALA A 236 0.45 21.24 -6.33
N ILE A 237 1.68 20.93 -5.92
CA ILE A 237 2.87 21.78 -6.12
C ILE A 237 3.16 21.98 -7.61
N SER A 238 2.95 20.96 -8.44
CA SER A 238 3.12 21.09 -9.90
C SER A 238 2.15 22.10 -10.51
N ALA A 239 0.96 22.26 -9.94
CA ALA A 239 -0.04 23.24 -10.34
C ALA A 239 0.19 24.63 -9.69
N ASP A 240 0.64 24.68 -8.44
CA ASP A 240 0.97 25.88 -7.67
C ASP A 240 2.27 25.69 -6.89
N PRO A 241 3.43 26.12 -7.44
CA PRO A 241 4.74 25.93 -6.81
C PRO A 241 4.94 26.64 -5.46
N ALA A 242 4.00 27.50 -5.04
CA ALA A 242 4.07 28.17 -3.73
C ALA A 242 3.63 27.24 -2.58
N LEU A 243 2.92 26.14 -2.89
CA LEU A 243 2.43 25.22 -1.88
C LEU A 243 3.58 24.53 -1.14
N PHE A 244 3.42 24.36 0.16
CA PHE A 244 4.35 23.69 1.06
C PHE A 244 5.79 24.24 1.03
N ASN A 245 5.99 25.48 0.56
CA ASN A 245 7.32 26.09 0.51
C ASN A 245 7.94 26.12 1.92
N GLY A 246 9.10 25.48 2.09
CA GLY A 246 9.81 25.39 3.37
C GLY A 246 9.13 24.53 4.43
N TYR A 247 8.05 23.81 4.12
CA TYR A 247 7.28 23.04 5.10
C TYR A 247 8.14 22.01 5.86
N LEU A 248 9.06 21.31 5.18
CA LEU A 248 9.97 20.32 5.77
C LEU A 248 11.36 20.89 6.15
N ASP A 249 11.64 22.18 5.96
CA ASP A 249 13.00 22.74 6.08
C ASP A 249 13.64 22.49 7.44
N GLY A 250 12.86 22.58 8.53
CA GLY A 250 13.35 22.30 9.88
C GLY A 250 13.77 20.85 10.07
N TYR A 251 12.95 19.91 9.58
CA TYR A 251 13.26 18.48 9.59
C TYR A 251 14.50 18.17 8.75
N LEU A 252 14.55 18.69 7.51
CA LEU A 252 15.67 18.50 6.60
C LEU A 252 16.98 19.07 7.16
N ALA A 253 16.93 20.21 7.84
CA ALA A 253 18.11 20.79 8.51
C ALA A 253 18.62 19.88 9.64
N ALA A 254 17.70 19.33 10.45
CA ALA A 254 18.05 18.39 11.51
C ALA A 254 18.66 17.08 10.99
N VAL A 255 18.10 16.51 9.90
CA VAL A 255 18.64 15.34 9.22
C VAL A 255 20.06 15.61 8.73
N TRP A 256 20.28 16.70 7.99
CA TRP A 256 21.61 17.05 7.47
C TRP A 256 22.61 17.32 8.60
N GLN A 257 22.18 17.86 9.73
CA GLN A 257 23.04 18.04 10.90
C GLN A 257 23.41 16.70 11.56
N LYS A 258 22.45 15.77 11.73
CA LYS A 258 22.71 14.43 12.29
C LYS A 258 23.79 13.70 11.48
N TYR A 259 23.65 13.68 10.17
CA TYR A 259 24.55 12.93 9.29
C TYR A 259 25.90 13.60 9.00
N ARG A 260 26.23 14.73 9.66
CA ARG A 260 27.61 15.25 9.72
C ARG A 260 28.53 14.39 10.59
N SER A 261 27.98 13.76 11.63
CA SER A 261 28.75 12.95 12.59
C SER A 261 28.33 11.49 12.66
N THR A 262 27.18 11.14 12.08
CA THR A 262 26.64 9.79 12.02
C THR A 262 26.66 9.29 10.59
N ASP A 263 26.93 8.03 10.37
CA ASP A 263 26.81 7.41 9.04
C ASP A 263 25.34 7.15 8.71
N LEU A 264 24.91 7.51 7.49
CA LEU A 264 23.69 7.00 6.89
C LEU A 264 24.03 5.72 6.13
N VAL A 265 23.42 4.64 6.53
CA VAL A 265 23.65 3.29 5.97
C VAL A 265 22.42 2.90 5.15
N ILE A 266 22.61 2.74 3.85
CA ILE A 266 21.53 2.36 2.93
C ILE A 266 21.75 0.91 2.49
N ASP A 267 20.81 0.04 2.81
CA ASP A 267 20.68 -1.26 2.17
C ASP A 267 19.99 -1.07 0.82
N THR A 268 20.69 -1.38 -0.25
CA THR A 268 20.13 -1.25 -1.59
C THR A 268 19.06 -2.30 -1.90
N GLN A 269 18.94 -3.35 -1.07
CA GLN A 269 18.04 -4.49 -1.23
C GLN A 269 18.23 -5.25 -2.56
N VAL A 270 19.36 -5.02 -3.22
CA VAL A 270 19.76 -5.65 -4.49
C VAL A 270 21.28 -5.90 -4.49
N GLY A 271 21.83 -6.36 -5.60
CA GLY A 271 23.21 -6.81 -5.74
C GLY A 271 24.32 -5.78 -5.41
N TRP A 272 23.99 -4.50 -5.17
CA TRP A 272 24.98 -3.50 -4.72
C TRP A 272 25.25 -3.55 -3.20
N GLY A 273 24.44 -4.32 -2.43
CA GLY A 273 24.61 -4.47 -0.99
C GLY A 273 24.36 -3.18 -0.22
N THR A 274 25.13 -2.96 0.84
CA THR A 274 25.00 -1.81 1.75
C THR A 274 25.97 -0.69 1.35
N VAL A 275 25.48 0.55 1.29
CA VAL A 275 26.25 1.75 0.94
C VAL A 275 26.16 2.77 2.09
N THR A 276 27.30 3.37 2.45
CA THR A 276 27.38 4.29 3.59
C THR A 276 27.73 5.70 3.10
N GLY A 277 27.06 6.71 3.63
CA GLY A 277 27.29 8.11 3.31
C GLY A 277 27.27 9.04 4.53
N ARG A 278 27.87 10.22 4.38
CA ARG A 278 27.87 11.31 5.38
C ARG A 278 27.67 12.66 4.70
N VAL A 279 27.16 13.62 5.47
CA VAL A 279 27.16 15.02 5.04
C VAL A 279 28.55 15.60 5.19
N ALA A 280 29.16 15.95 4.06
CA ALA A 280 30.49 16.54 3.99
C ALA A 280 30.50 18.04 4.43
N ALA A 281 31.68 18.63 4.47
CA ALA A 281 31.84 20.03 4.90
C ALA A 281 31.10 21.04 4.01
N ASP A 282 30.95 20.73 2.72
CA ASP A 282 30.21 21.50 1.74
C ASP A 282 28.66 21.39 1.88
N GLY A 283 28.19 20.53 2.80
CA GLY A 283 26.76 20.30 3.03
C GLY A 283 26.11 19.27 2.12
N VAL A 284 26.88 18.54 1.33
CA VAL A 284 26.40 17.45 0.48
C VAL A 284 26.44 16.12 1.23
N LEU A 285 25.33 15.37 1.26
CA LEU A 285 25.29 13.99 1.74
C LEU A 285 25.98 13.12 0.68
N THR A 286 27.23 12.74 0.94
CA THR A 286 28.12 12.09 -0.02
C THR A 286 28.27 10.61 0.27
N PHE A 287 28.11 9.78 -0.75
CA PHE A 287 28.40 8.35 -0.76
C PHE A 287 29.68 8.12 -1.58
N PRO A 288 30.80 7.73 -0.93
CA PRO A 288 32.10 7.61 -1.61
C PRO A 288 32.06 6.67 -2.81
N GLY A 289 32.57 7.12 -3.94
CA GLY A 289 32.59 6.34 -5.19
C GLY A 289 31.25 6.27 -5.94
N VAL A 290 30.18 6.89 -5.41
CA VAL A 290 28.85 6.87 -6.01
C VAL A 290 28.42 8.28 -6.42
N GLY A 291 28.34 9.20 -5.48
CA GLY A 291 27.85 10.56 -5.71
C GLY A 291 27.35 11.21 -4.43
N GLY A 292 26.56 12.27 -4.57
CA GLY A 292 26.03 12.99 -3.42
C GLY A 292 24.69 13.68 -3.68
N PHE A 293 24.02 13.99 -2.57
CA PHE A 293 22.71 14.66 -2.54
C PHE A 293 22.85 15.99 -1.80
N ALA A 294 22.62 17.11 -2.48
CA ALA A 294 22.38 18.38 -1.80
C ALA A 294 21.12 18.26 -0.92
N ARG A 295 20.99 19.11 0.08
CA ARG A 295 19.76 19.12 0.89
C ARG A 295 18.56 19.44 0.00
N PRO A 296 17.55 18.54 -0.10
CA PRO A 296 16.37 18.75 -0.97
C PRO A 296 15.48 19.87 -0.44
N SER A 297 14.66 20.42 -1.32
CA SER A 297 13.49 21.22 -0.93
C SER A 297 12.32 20.32 -0.53
N THR A 298 11.30 20.87 0.15
CA THR A 298 10.05 20.15 0.43
C THR A 298 9.42 19.59 -0.86
N ALA A 299 9.40 20.38 -1.94
CA ALA A 299 8.88 19.93 -3.23
C ALA A 299 9.65 18.73 -3.80
N ALA A 300 10.98 18.72 -3.67
CA ALA A 300 11.80 17.60 -4.11
C ALA A 300 11.53 16.33 -3.29
N VAL A 301 11.29 16.47 -1.98
CA VAL A 301 10.89 15.33 -1.14
C VAL A 301 9.57 14.74 -1.60
N PHE A 302 8.54 15.55 -1.82
CA PHE A 302 7.22 15.06 -2.21
C PHE A 302 7.17 14.47 -3.63
N ASN A 303 7.99 14.97 -4.57
CA ASN A 303 8.00 14.42 -5.93
C ASN A 303 9.01 13.29 -6.16
N CYS A 304 9.98 13.12 -5.28
CA CYS A 304 10.99 12.05 -5.30
C CYS A 304 11.84 11.95 -6.59
N SER A 305 11.70 12.85 -7.55
CA SER A 305 12.28 12.73 -8.89
C SER A 305 13.03 13.98 -9.37
N SER A 306 12.86 15.12 -8.70
CA SER A 306 13.60 16.34 -9.01
C SER A 306 14.88 16.45 -8.18
N ALA A 307 15.85 17.24 -8.65
CA ALA A 307 17.12 17.42 -7.96
C ALA A 307 16.92 17.69 -6.45
N PRO A 308 17.71 17.05 -5.59
CA PRO A 308 18.91 16.26 -5.89
C PRO A 308 18.66 14.78 -6.26
N PHE A 309 17.42 14.32 -6.31
CA PHE A 309 17.08 12.94 -6.63
C PHE A 309 17.16 12.65 -8.12
N THR A 310 17.47 11.39 -8.46
CA THR A 310 17.51 10.86 -9.83
C THR A 310 16.60 9.63 -9.92
N THR A 311 16.11 9.34 -11.12
CA THR A 311 15.19 8.21 -11.40
C THR A 311 15.85 7.10 -12.24
N GLY A 312 17.18 7.07 -12.32
CA GLY A 312 17.91 6.06 -13.09
C GLY A 312 17.87 4.66 -12.47
N ASN A 313 18.06 3.63 -13.30
CA ASN A 313 18.20 2.23 -12.86
C ASN A 313 19.65 1.92 -12.42
N ASP A 314 20.36 2.91 -11.91
CA ASP A 314 21.70 2.84 -11.39
C ASP A 314 21.71 2.96 -9.86
N LEU A 315 22.89 2.88 -9.26
CA LEU A 315 23.03 2.97 -7.82
C LEU A 315 22.55 4.33 -7.26
N MET A 316 22.76 5.44 -8.00
CA MET A 316 22.25 6.76 -7.58
C MET A 316 20.72 6.82 -7.57
N GLY A 317 20.06 6.24 -8.56
CA GLY A 317 18.59 6.11 -8.57
C GLY A 317 18.08 5.24 -7.43
N ASN A 318 18.77 4.15 -7.13
CA ASN A 318 18.43 3.28 -6.00
C ASN A 318 18.56 4.00 -4.64
N LEU A 319 19.66 4.75 -4.42
CA LEU A 319 19.83 5.57 -3.21
C LEU A 319 18.79 6.69 -3.15
N SER A 320 18.48 7.34 -4.29
CA SER A 320 17.42 8.36 -4.38
C SER A 320 16.08 7.83 -3.86
N ALA A 321 15.67 6.65 -4.31
CA ALA A 321 14.41 6.02 -3.91
C ALA A 321 14.33 5.82 -2.39
N ARG A 322 15.38 5.28 -1.78
CA ARG A 322 15.42 4.97 -0.33
C ARG A 322 15.47 6.22 0.53
N ILE A 323 16.29 7.19 0.13
CA ILE A 323 16.38 8.47 0.85
C ILE A 323 15.07 9.25 0.72
N ALA A 324 14.45 9.29 -0.46
CA ALA A 324 13.19 9.97 -0.67
C ALA A 324 12.04 9.31 0.12
N ALA A 325 11.97 7.97 0.17
CA ALA A 325 11.00 7.25 0.98
C ALA A 325 11.17 7.58 2.47
N ALA A 326 12.39 7.48 3.01
CA ALA A 326 12.69 7.79 4.40
C ALA A 326 12.40 9.26 4.76
N LEU A 327 12.61 10.20 3.84
CA LEU A 327 12.25 11.61 4.04
C LEU A 327 10.74 11.85 4.03
N ASN A 328 9.97 11.18 3.18
CA ASN A 328 8.50 11.25 3.18
C ASN A 328 7.92 10.68 4.49
N ARG A 329 8.46 9.57 4.99
CA ARG A 329 8.08 8.91 6.24
C ARG A 329 8.66 9.58 7.48
N THR A 330 9.65 10.47 7.27
CA THR A 330 10.38 11.20 8.33
C THR A 330 11.13 10.31 9.33
N THR A 331 11.70 9.19 8.88
CA THR A 331 12.39 8.17 9.69
C THR A 331 13.90 8.40 9.85
N LEU A 332 14.51 9.31 9.06
CA LEU A 332 15.97 9.52 9.08
C LEU A 332 16.51 10.06 10.41
N LEU A 333 15.67 10.69 11.25
CA LEU A 333 16.09 11.08 12.60
C LEU A 333 16.01 9.91 13.59
N ASP A 334 15.20 8.91 13.31
CA ASP A 334 14.99 7.76 14.19
C ASP A 334 16.07 6.70 13.97
N ASP A 335 16.22 6.20 12.74
CA ASP A 335 17.18 5.15 12.41
C ASP A 335 18.12 5.56 11.25
N PRO A 336 19.44 5.36 11.38
CA PRO A 336 20.40 5.60 10.31
C PRO A 336 20.51 4.46 9.29
N HIS A 337 19.86 3.31 9.50
CA HIS A 337 19.90 2.14 8.61
C HIS A 337 18.62 2.07 7.77
N GLN A 338 18.72 2.42 6.50
CA GLN A 338 17.56 2.55 5.62
C GLN A 338 17.57 1.52 4.48
N PRO A 339 16.41 0.92 4.12
CA PRO A 339 15.17 0.89 4.88
C PRO A 339 15.15 -0.20 5.96
N THR A 340 16.17 -1.05 6.07
CA THR A 340 16.19 -2.28 6.89
C THR A 340 16.04 -2.04 8.38
N GLY A 341 16.48 -0.89 8.90
CA GLY A 341 16.33 -0.52 10.32
C GLY A 341 15.05 0.25 10.63
N GLU A 342 14.24 0.59 9.62
CA GLU A 342 13.01 1.35 9.84
C GLU A 342 12.01 0.56 10.68
N ASN A 343 11.46 1.23 11.70
CA ASN A 343 10.30 0.74 12.44
C ASN A 343 9.02 1.33 11.84
N PRO A 344 8.10 0.54 11.27
CA PRO A 344 6.84 1.05 10.73
C PRO A 344 6.00 1.87 11.72
N ALA A 345 6.09 1.57 13.02
CA ALA A 345 5.41 2.36 14.05
C ALA A 345 5.95 3.79 14.19
N ALA A 346 7.14 4.07 13.68
CA ALA A 346 7.74 5.41 13.67
C ALA A 346 7.39 6.21 12.38
N PHE A 347 6.72 5.60 11.40
CA PHE A 347 6.36 6.27 10.16
C PHE A 347 5.41 7.43 10.42
N TYR A 348 5.74 8.59 9.87
CA TYR A 348 4.92 9.80 9.93
C TYR A 348 4.66 10.36 11.35
N THR A 349 5.47 10.01 12.35
CA THR A 349 5.31 10.49 13.73
C THR A 349 5.83 11.91 13.96
N ALA A 350 6.69 12.42 13.07
CA ALA A 350 7.16 13.79 13.15
C ALA A 350 6.00 14.79 12.95
N ALA A 351 6.04 15.90 13.72
CA ALA A 351 4.99 16.93 13.63
C ALA A 351 4.84 17.54 12.24
N ARG A 352 5.91 17.55 11.43
CA ARG A 352 5.91 17.90 10.01
C ARG A 352 6.41 16.72 9.20
N THR A 353 5.53 16.10 8.45
CA THR A 353 5.75 14.89 7.66
C THR A 353 4.85 14.91 6.43
N ASN A 354 4.85 13.85 5.61
CA ASN A 354 3.86 13.70 4.55
C ASN A 354 2.51 13.26 5.13
N HIS A 355 1.72 14.24 5.60
CA HIS A 355 0.41 13.96 6.18
C HIS A 355 -0.63 13.46 5.18
N TYR A 356 -0.45 13.69 3.88
CA TYR A 356 -1.30 13.07 2.84
C TYR A 356 -1.14 11.55 2.87
N ALA A 357 0.09 11.05 2.82
CA ALA A 357 0.37 9.62 2.89
C ALA A 357 -0.10 9.04 4.25
N ARG A 358 0.27 9.68 5.36
CA ARG A 358 -0.16 9.26 6.70
C ARG A 358 -1.68 9.09 6.84
N ILE A 359 -2.45 10.05 6.34
CA ILE A 359 -3.91 10.04 6.45
C ILE A 359 -4.52 8.98 5.53
N LEU A 360 -4.00 8.79 4.31
CA LEU A 360 -4.45 7.74 3.40
C LEU A 360 -4.22 6.36 4.00
N HIS A 361 -3.01 6.06 4.47
CA HIS A 361 -2.72 4.79 5.15
C HIS A 361 -3.62 4.57 6.36
N ALA A 362 -3.84 5.61 7.19
CA ALA A 362 -4.72 5.50 8.35
C ALA A 362 -6.21 5.35 8.00
N THR A 363 -6.63 5.79 6.80
CA THR A 363 -8.04 5.70 6.36
C THR A 363 -8.34 4.36 5.68
N ASN A 364 -7.35 3.75 5.03
CA ASN A 364 -7.50 2.42 4.44
C ASN A 364 -7.57 1.36 5.54
N PRO A 365 -8.57 0.46 5.53
CA PRO A 365 -8.78 -0.53 6.60
C PRO A 365 -7.61 -1.49 6.83
N ASP A 366 -6.85 -1.78 5.76
CA ASP A 366 -5.65 -2.60 5.79
C ASP A 366 -4.35 -1.79 5.92
N HIS A 367 -4.45 -0.45 6.01
CA HIS A 367 -3.34 0.49 6.05
C HIS A 367 -2.45 0.46 4.79
N LEU A 368 -2.92 -0.13 3.69
CA LEU A 368 -2.18 -0.27 2.44
C LEU A 368 -2.60 0.81 1.43
N GLY A 369 -1.64 1.30 0.63
CA GLY A 369 -1.89 2.25 -0.46
C GLY A 369 -0.61 2.89 -0.97
N TYR A 370 -0.47 3.04 -2.28
CA TYR A 370 0.71 3.67 -2.90
C TYR A 370 0.54 5.18 -2.91
N ALA A 371 0.93 5.86 -1.81
CA ALA A 371 0.57 7.25 -1.53
C ALA A 371 1.60 8.30 -1.99
N PHE A 372 2.84 7.90 -2.28
CA PHE A 372 3.88 8.75 -2.87
C PHE A 372 4.85 7.90 -3.69
N PRO A 373 5.64 8.47 -4.61
CA PRO A 373 6.66 7.71 -5.33
C PRO A 373 7.64 7.03 -4.36
N TYR A 374 7.93 5.74 -4.57
CA TYR A 374 8.75 4.89 -3.68
C TYR A 374 8.12 4.51 -2.33
N ASP A 375 6.79 4.53 -2.21
CA ASP A 375 6.10 3.97 -1.05
C ASP A 375 6.23 2.43 -0.96
N ASP A 376 6.70 1.81 -2.05
CA ASP A 376 7.13 0.42 -2.17
C ASP A 376 8.53 0.13 -1.59
N VAL A 377 9.29 1.16 -1.20
CA VAL A 377 10.58 0.99 -0.50
C VAL A 377 10.32 0.88 1.00
N HIS A 378 10.50 -0.30 1.57
CA HIS A 378 10.19 -0.61 2.96
C HIS A 378 11.11 -1.70 3.52
N PRO A 379 11.15 -1.93 4.85
CA PRO A 379 11.82 -3.07 5.46
C PRO A 379 11.32 -4.40 4.90
N ALA A 380 12.18 -5.41 4.88
CA ALA A 380 11.79 -6.74 4.41
C ALA A 380 10.62 -7.31 5.23
N GLY A 381 9.67 -7.95 4.54
CA GLY A 381 8.51 -8.58 5.18
C GLY A 381 7.36 -7.62 5.53
N VAL A 382 7.46 -6.34 5.17
CA VAL A 382 6.40 -5.34 5.36
C VAL A 382 5.91 -4.88 3.99
N ASP A 383 4.61 -4.67 3.81
CA ASP A 383 4.00 -4.11 2.61
C ASP A 383 3.18 -2.87 3.00
N PHE A 384 3.36 -1.77 2.29
CA PHE A 384 2.60 -0.53 2.46
C PHE A 384 1.93 -0.08 1.17
N GLU A 385 2.41 -0.56 0.03
CA GLU A 385 1.95 -0.07 -1.28
C GLU A 385 0.55 -0.56 -1.69
N GLY A 386 0.02 -1.58 -1.03
CA GLY A 386 -1.30 -2.10 -1.36
C GLY A 386 -1.35 -2.74 -2.74
N ARG A 387 -0.53 -3.75 -2.94
CA ARG A 387 -0.44 -4.51 -4.19
C ARG A 387 -1.05 -5.89 -4.09
N VAL A 388 -1.36 -6.44 -5.25
CA VAL A 388 -1.55 -7.88 -5.47
C VAL A 388 -0.58 -8.36 -6.54
N GLN A 389 0.01 -9.56 -6.35
CA GLN A 389 0.99 -10.12 -7.26
C GLN A 389 0.90 -11.64 -7.30
N SER A 390 0.90 -12.24 -8.48
CA SER A 390 0.94 -13.70 -8.61
C SER A 390 1.47 -14.14 -9.98
N SER A 391 2.23 -15.24 -9.99
CA SER A 391 2.58 -15.98 -11.21
C SER A 391 1.50 -16.99 -11.63
N SER A 392 0.47 -17.21 -10.81
CA SER A 392 -0.65 -18.12 -11.08
C SER A 392 -2.03 -17.47 -10.86
N PRO A 393 -2.28 -16.24 -11.42
CA PRO A 393 -3.55 -15.55 -11.24
C PRO A 393 -4.66 -16.31 -11.98
N THR A 394 -5.82 -16.49 -11.34
CA THR A 394 -6.99 -17.17 -11.93
C THR A 394 -8.17 -16.25 -12.13
N LEU A 395 -8.37 -15.30 -11.22
CA LEU A 395 -9.41 -14.26 -11.32
C LEU A 395 -8.95 -13.00 -10.60
N PHE A 396 -9.03 -11.85 -11.26
CA PHE A 396 -8.77 -10.56 -10.64
C PHE A 396 -10.06 -9.75 -10.56
N SER A 397 -10.47 -9.34 -9.37
CA SER A 397 -11.64 -8.49 -9.17
C SER A 397 -11.22 -7.08 -8.77
N VAL A 398 -11.73 -6.08 -9.48
CA VAL A 398 -11.54 -4.66 -9.21
C VAL A 398 -12.89 -4.05 -8.84
N THR A 399 -13.03 -3.67 -7.59
CA THR A 399 -14.28 -3.07 -7.06
C THR A 399 -14.15 -1.56 -7.02
N VAL A 400 -15.18 -0.84 -7.47
CA VAL A 400 -15.26 0.63 -7.46
C VAL A 400 -16.41 1.09 -6.59
N GLY A 401 -16.18 2.12 -5.75
CA GLY A 401 -17.19 2.72 -4.88
C GLY A 401 -16.99 2.48 -3.38
N GLY A 402 -15.93 1.82 -3.02
CA GLY A 402 -15.60 1.39 -1.67
C GLY A 402 -15.90 -0.10 -1.50
N GLY A 403 -14.87 -0.85 -1.21
CA GLY A 403 -14.96 -2.30 -1.10
C GLY A 403 -15.94 -2.73 -0.04
N GLN A 404 -17.09 -3.18 -0.51
CA GLN A 404 -17.85 -4.23 0.14
C GLN A 404 -17.66 -5.46 -0.78
N GLY A 405 -16.49 -6.09 -0.72
CA GLY A 405 -16.49 -7.53 -0.92
C GLY A 405 -17.36 -8.13 0.18
N PRO A 406 -17.88 -9.37 0.05
CA PRO A 406 -18.59 -9.97 1.14
C PRO A 406 -17.71 -9.85 2.39
N VAL A 407 -18.08 -8.93 3.25
CA VAL A 407 -17.54 -8.85 4.58
C VAL A 407 -18.01 -10.13 5.24
N ASP A 408 -17.13 -11.08 5.35
CA ASP A 408 -17.10 -11.80 6.59
C ASP A 408 -16.75 -10.70 7.60
N PRO A 409 -17.65 -10.34 8.53
CA PRO A 409 -17.38 -9.26 9.46
C PRO A 409 -16.40 -9.73 10.53
N GLY A 410 -15.13 -9.75 10.13
CA GLY A 410 -14.07 -9.58 11.09
C GLY A 410 -14.11 -8.10 11.51
N PRO A 411 -14.04 -7.76 12.80
CA PRO A 411 -14.27 -6.40 13.28
C PRO A 411 -13.27 -5.42 12.67
N SER A 412 -13.80 -4.41 11.94
CA SER A 412 -13.03 -3.27 11.46
C SER A 412 -12.50 -2.46 12.65
N PRO A 413 -11.23 -2.04 12.65
CA PRO A 413 -10.75 -1.07 13.63
C PRO A 413 -11.43 0.28 13.39
N GLN A 414 -12.27 0.69 14.31
CA GLN A 414 -12.88 2.01 14.37
C GLN A 414 -11.79 3.04 14.74
N PRO A 415 -11.72 4.23 14.11
CA PRO A 415 -10.79 5.27 14.53
C PRO A 415 -11.10 5.70 15.97
N GLY A 416 -10.20 5.38 16.88
CA GLY A 416 -10.32 5.69 18.32
C GLY A 416 -10.80 4.54 19.22
N GLY A 417 -11.01 3.32 18.69
CA GLY A 417 -11.28 2.13 19.49
C GLY A 417 -10.27 1.04 19.13
N GLY A 418 -9.47 0.58 20.08
CA GLY A 418 -8.61 -0.60 19.94
C GLY A 418 -9.40 -1.85 19.57
N THR A 419 -8.73 -2.88 19.06
CA THR A 419 -9.32 -4.21 18.84
C THR A 419 -9.96 -4.67 20.17
N SER A 420 -11.27 -4.91 20.18
CA SER A 420 -11.93 -5.31 21.43
C SER A 420 -11.33 -6.63 21.93
N ALA A 421 -10.87 -6.63 23.17
CA ALA A 421 -10.38 -7.83 23.85
C ALA A 421 -11.44 -8.94 23.91
N PHE A 422 -12.74 -8.56 23.93
CA PHE A 422 -13.89 -9.44 24.08
C PHE A 422 -14.38 -10.07 22.77
N GLY A 423 -13.79 -9.68 21.64
CA GLY A 423 -14.00 -10.32 20.33
C GLY A 423 -13.01 -11.45 20.09
N THR A 424 -13.27 -12.26 19.06
CA THR A 424 -12.27 -13.22 18.58
C THR A 424 -11.16 -12.47 17.87
N ILE A 425 -9.92 -12.60 18.33
CA ILE A 425 -8.71 -12.06 17.70
C ILE A 425 -8.04 -13.22 16.97
N GLN A 426 -7.95 -13.14 15.65
CA GLN A 426 -7.28 -14.16 14.84
C GLN A 426 -5.78 -14.12 15.08
N ALA A 427 -5.15 -15.29 15.22
CA ALA A 427 -3.73 -15.36 15.54
C ALA A 427 -2.84 -14.75 14.46
N GLU A 428 -3.23 -14.89 13.20
CA GLU A 428 -2.54 -14.32 12.05
C GLU A 428 -2.69 -12.78 11.92
N SER A 429 -3.55 -12.15 12.74
CA SER A 429 -3.74 -10.69 12.74
C SER A 429 -2.70 -9.93 13.59
N TYR A 430 -1.59 -10.54 13.92
CA TYR A 430 -0.52 -9.88 14.67
C TYR A 430 0.06 -8.66 13.92
N GLY A 431 0.44 -7.63 14.67
CA GLY A 431 1.16 -6.47 14.14
C GLY A 431 2.66 -6.74 13.95
N SER A 432 3.23 -7.65 14.76
CA SER A 432 4.62 -8.10 14.63
C SER A 432 4.80 -9.46 15.31
N GLN A 433 5.85 -10.19 14.94
CA GLN A 433 6.14 -11.51 15.46
C GLN A 433 7.64 -11.83 15.42
N SER A 434 8.05 -12.90 16.11
CA SER A 434 9.38 -13.48 16.02
C SER A 434 9.30 -15.00 16.05
N GLY A 435 9.98 -15.66 15.13
CA GLY A 435 10.17 -17.11 15.08
C GLY A 435 9.04 -17.92 14.44
N THR A 436 7.87 -17.33 14.17
CA THR A 436 6.66 -18.04 13.74
C THR A 436 6.40 -17.93 12.25
N ALA A 437 5.53 -18.79 11.70
CA ALA A 437 5.07 -18.73 10.32
C ALA A 437 3.57 -19.05 10.21
N LEU A 438 2.98 -18.72 9.05
CA LEU A 438 1.55 -18.94 8.78
C LEU A 438 1.34 -20.20 7.94
N GLU A 439 0.37 -21.04 8.34
CA GLU A 439 -0.08 -22.17 7.53
C GLU A 439 -1.60 -22.15 7.29
N THR A 440 -2.08 -23.09 6.48
CA THR A 440 -3.52 -23.25 6.22
C THR A 440 -4.19 -23.90 7.42
N CYS A 441 -5.20 -23.23 7.99
CA CYS A 441 -5.95 -23.71 9.12
C CYS A 441 -7.01 -24.75 8.73
N GLY A 442 -6.95 -25.94 9.34
CA GLY A 442 -7.94 -26.99 9.19
C GLY A 442 -9.10 -26.95 10.19
N ASP A 443 -9.18 -25.90 11.04
CA ASP A 443 -10.27 -25.73 12.01
C ASP A 443 -11.57 -25.25 11.35
N THR A 444 -12.66 -25.31 12.10
CA THR A 444 -13.95 -24.78 11.65
C THR A 444 -13.82 -23.28 11.35
N GLY A 445 -14.17 -22.87 10.13
CA GLY A 445 -14.03 -21.52 9.64
C GLY A 445 -12.87 -21.33 8.66
N GLY A 446 -11.91 -22.27 8.61
CA GLY A 446 -10.77 -22.21 7.67
C GLY A 446 -9.83 -21.02 7.96
N GLY A 447 -9.21 -20.47 6.91
CA GLY A 447 -8.29 -19.34 7.03
C GLY A 447 -6.84 -19.78 7.24
N ARG A 448 -6.11 -19.03 8.05
CA ARG A 448 -4.73 -19.34 8.43
C ARG A 448 -4.60 -19.47 9.94
N ASP A 449 -3.61 -20.20 10.35
CA ASP A 449 -3.16 -20.27 11.74
C ASP A 449 -1.66 -19.98 11.81
N VAL A 450 -1.19 -19.69 13.01
CA VAL A 450 0.23 -19.46 13.28
C VAL A 450 0.84 -20.77 13.77
N GLY A 451 1.80 -21.27 13.02
CA GLY A 451 2.57 -22.48 13.34
C GLY A 451 4.06 -22.21 13.49
N TRP A 452 4.86 -23.30 13.53
CA TRP A 452 6.31 -23.28 13.79
C TRP A 452 6.69 -22.53 15.07
N ILE A 453 5.86 -22.65 16.09
CA ILE A 453 6.02 -21.94 17.35
C ILE A 453 6.91 -22.75 18.30
N ALA A 454 8.10 -22.24 18.61
CA ALA A 454 9.10 -22.84 19.48
C ALA A 454 9.38 -21.96 20.73
N ASP A 455 10.38 -22.36 21.53
CA ASP A 455 10.81 -21.61 22.71
C ASP A 455 11.39 -20.23 22.36
N GLY A 456 10.89 -19.20 23.02
CA GLY A 456 11.33 -17.81 22.83
C GLY A 456 10.58 -17.03 21.76
N ASP A 457 9.71 -17.68 20.98
CA ASP A 457 8.88 -17.03 19.98
C ASP A 457 7.79 -16.13 20.60
N TRP A 458 7.29 -15.18 19.82
CA TRP A 458 6.22 -14.30 20.27
C TRP A 458 5.41 -13.71 19.13
N LEU A 459 4.16 -13.30 19.45
CA LEU A 459 3.24 -12.55 18.61
C LEU A 459 2.81 -11.29 19.34
N ALA A 460 2.69 -10.15 18.65
CA ALA A 460 2.24 -8.89 19.24
C ALA A 460 1.00 -8.35 18.53
N TYR A 461 0.01 -7.96 19.32
CA TYR A 461 -1.28 -7.40 18.88
C TYR A 461 -1.45 -6.01 19.47
N PRO A 462 -1.15 -4.94 18.71
CA PRO A 462 -1.25 -3.58 19.20
C PRO A 462 -2.71 -3.12 19.36
N GLY A 463 -2.95 -2.27 20.35
CA GLY A 463 -4.23 -1.58 20.49
C GLY A 463 -5.40 -2.48 20.93
N VAL A 464 -5.17 -3.55 21.68
CA VAL A 464 -6.24 -4.38 22.24
C VAL A 464 -6.90 -3.64 23.41
N ASP A 465 -8.22 -3.36 23.28
CA ASP A 465 -9.00 -2.61 24.25
C ASP A 465 -9.80 -3.53 25.17
N PHE A 466 -9.45 -3.52 26.44
CA PHE A 466 -10.11 -4.24 27.51
C PHE A 466 -11.23 -3.44 28.16
N GLY A 467 -11.51 -2.23 27.68
CA GLY A 467 -12.53 -1.36 28.25
C GLY A 467 -12.31 -1.00 29.72
N GLY A 468 -13.26 -0.30 30.31
CA GLY A 468 -13.22 0.06 31.75
C GLY A 468 -13.61 -1.08 32.68
N SER A 469 -14.41 -2.04 32.22
CA SER A 469 -14.78 -3.23 33.01
C SER A 469 -13.66 -4.25 33.11
N GLY A 470 -12.78 -4.31 32.12
CA GLY A 470 -11.62 -5.20 32.06
C GLY A 470 -11.97 -6.69 31.90
N ALA A 471 -10.94 -7.49 31.62
CA ALA A 471 -11.03 -8.94 31.48
C ALA A 471 -10.19 -9.63 32.57
N SER A 472 -10.62 -10.82 32.99
CA SER A 472 -9.93 -11.67 33.95
C SER A 472 -9.69 -13.11 33.45
N ARG A 473 -10.12 -13.39 32.24
CA ARG A 473 -9.92 -14.69 31.57
C ARG A 473 -9.42 -14.49 30.16
N PHE A 474 -8.61 -15.46 29.70
CA PHE A 474 -8.09 -15.59 28.36
C PHE A 474 -8.49 -16.96 27.81
N GLN A 475 -8.82 -17.06 26.57
CA GLN A 475 -9.05 -18.32 25.86
C GLN A 475 -8.31 -18.29 24.54
N ALA A 476 -7.66 -19.40 24.20
CA ALA A 476 -7.00 -19.55 22.91
C ALA A 476 -7.37 -20.88 22.25
N ARG A 477 -7.47 -20.87 20.94
CA ARG A 477 -7.70 -22.02 20.07
C ARG A 477 -6.36 -22.51 19.56
N VAL A 478 -5.92 -23.68 20.05
CA VAL A 478 -4.59 -24.23 19.82
C VAL A 478 -4.63 -25.65 19.32
N ALA A 479 -3.60 -26.05 18.60
CA ALA A 479 -3.36 -27.44 18.21
C ALA A 479 -1.87 -27.78 18.44
N SER A 480 -1.57 -29.05 18.69
CA SER A 480 -0.21 -29.54 18.86
C SER A 480 -0.07 -30.96 18.34
N GLY A 481 0.87 -31.14 17.42
CA GLY A 481 1.36 -32.46 16.96
C GLY A 481 2.74 -32.78 17.52
N ALA A 482 3.18 -32.10 18.56
CA ALA A 482 4.51 -32.23 19.16
C ALA A 482 4.79 -33.67 19.63
N ALA A 483 6.05 -34.06 19.55
CA ALA A 483 6.48 -35.39 19.98
C ALA A 483 6.21 -35.64 21.48
N PRO A 484 6.09 -36.91 21.93
CA PRO A 484 5.94 -37.21 23.35
C PRO A 484 7.05 -36.55 24.20
N GLY A 485 6.65 -35.87 25.27
CA GLY A 485 7.55 -35.14 26.15
C GLY A 485 7.87 -33.70 25.74
N VAL A 486 7.43 -33.25 24.56
CA VAL A 486 7.50 -31.85 24.14
C VAL A 486 6.23 -31.12 24.56
N SER A 487 6.39 -30.01 25.27
CA SER A 487 5.29 -29.16 25.77
C SER A 487 5.82 -27.76 26.07
N GLY A 488 4.92 -26.79 26.22
CA GLY A 488 5.32 -25.43 26.55
C GLY A 488 4.17 -24.62 27.14
N LEU A 489 4.45 -23.36 27.41
CA LEU A 489 3.51 -22.38 27.94
C LEU A 489 3.19 -21.34 26.85
N VAL A 490 1.91 -21.03 26.71
CA VAL A 490 1.43 -19.81 26.05
C VAL A 490 1.20 -18.78 27.15
N GLN A 491 1.91 -17.67 27.10
CA GLN A 491 1.89 -16.62 28.13
C GLN A 491 1.35 -15.34 27.55
N VAL A 492 0.45 -14.67 28.27
CA VAL A 492 -0.07 -13.35 27.93
C VAL A 492 0.72 -12.28 28.66
N ARG A 493 1.29 -11.32 27.93
CA ARG A 493 2.03 -10.17 28.47
C ARG A 493 1.47 -8.88 27.88
N LEU A 494 1.66 -7.76 28.56
CA LEU A 494 1.16 -6.45 28.13
C LEU A 494 2.33 -5.50 27.89
N ASP A 495 2.24 -4.77 26.78
CA ASP A 495 3.10 -3.65 26.38
C ASP A 495 4.59 -3.98 26.15
N SER A 496 5.02 -5.20 26.49
CA SER A 496 6.39 -5.67 26.22
C SER A 496 6.44 -7.20 26.22
N PRO A 497 7.20 -7.83 25.30
CA PRO A 497 7.40 -9.29 25.31
C PRO A 497 8.19 -9.80 26.50
N THR A 498 8.84 -8.91 27.25
CA THR A 498 9.64 -9.23 28.46
C THR A 498 8.95 -8.81 29.76
N ALA A 499 7.76 -8.19 29.71
CA ALA A 499 6.99 -7.88 30.91
C ALA A 499 6.61 -9.17 31.67
N ALA A 500 6.28 -9.07 32.95
CA ALA A 500 5.73 -10.19 33.69
C ALA A 500 4.43 -10.68 33.03
N PRO A 501 4.23 -11.99 32.84
CA PRO A 501 2.98 -12.49 32.25
C PRO A 501 1.81 -12.22 33.18
N VAL A 502 0.70 -11.73 32.61
CA VAL A 502 -0.56 -11.53 33.33
C VAL A 502 -1.34 -12.83 33.48
N GLY A 503 -1.01 -13.84 32.70
CA GLY A 503 -1.55 -15.20 32.77
C GLY A 503 -0.88 -16.14 31.77
N SER A 504 -1.12 -17.43 31.90
CA SER A 504 -0.56 -18.46 31.01
C SER A 504 -1.33 -19.76 31.11
N PHE A 505 -1.20 -20.62 30.08
CA PHE A 505 -1.62 -22.01 30.11
C PHE A 505 -0.56 -22.92 29.48
N ALA A 506 -0.56 -24.19 29.84
CA ALA A 506 0.33 -25.19 29.28
C ALA A 506 -0.33 -25.89 28.08
N VAL A 507 0.47 -26.19 27.06
CA VAL A 507 0.07 -26.98 25.90
C VAL A 507 1.03 -28.16 25.76
N ALA A 508 0.44 -29.33 25.54
CA ALA A 508 1.13 -30.55 25.10
C ALA A 508 0.37 -31.07 23.87
N ASN A 509 0.82 -32.23 23.33
CA ASN A 509 0.21 -32.85 22.16
C ASN A 509 -1.32 -32.95 22.28
N THR A 510 -2.07 -32.38 21.29
CA THR A 510 -3.55 -32.38 21.22
C THR A 510 -4.09 -33.46 20.29
N GLY A 511 -3.24 -34.19 19.60
CA GLY A 511 -3.58 -35.24 18.64
C GLY A 511 -3.10 -34.93 17.21
N GLY A 512 -2.46 -33.80 16.98
CA GLY A 512 -1.92 -33.37 15.66
C GLY A 512 -1.89 -31.86 15.52
N TRP A 513 -1.10 -31.36 14.56
CA TRP A 513 -0.92 -29.92 14.29
C TRP A 513 -2.21 -29.20 13.84
N GLN A 514 -3.24 -29.94 13.47
CA GLN A 514 -4.57 -29.44 13.13
C GLN A 514 -5.68 -30.07 14.02
N ALA A 515 -5.31 -30.67 15.18
CA ALA A 515 -6.26 -31.20 16.15
C ALA A 515 -6.59 -30.13 17.22
N TRP A 516 -7.47 -29.24 16.88
CA TRP A 516 -7.77 -27.99 17.59
C TRP A 516 -8.52 -28.17 18.91
N ARG A 517 -8.09 -27.45 19.95
CA ARG A 517 -8.74 -27.35 21.26
C ARG A 517 -8.77 -25.92 21.74
N THR A 518 -9.85 -25.52 22.42
CA THR A 518 -9.93 -24.23 23.12
C THR A 518 -9.44 -24.41 24.56
N VAL A 519 -8.40 -23.67 24.93
CA VAL A 519 -7.77 -23.74 26.26
C VAL A 519 -7.98 -22.42 26.98
N PRO A 520 -8.64 -22.41 28.15
CA PRO A 520 -8.80 -21.23 28.98
C PRO A 520 -7.62 -21.04 29.95
N ALA A 521 -7.39 -19.78 30.34
CA ALA A 521 -6.52 -19.39 31.45
C ALA A 521 -7.12 -18.23 32.22
N ASP A 522 -6.88 -18.16 33.52
CA ASP A 522 -7.13 -16.96 34.30
C ASP A 522 -5.97 -15.96 34.08
N ILE A 523 -6.30 -14.68 33.99
CA ILE A 523 -5.32 -13.59 33.89
C ILE A 523 -5.56 -12.57 35.01
N THR A 524 -4.51 -11.84 35.36
CA THR A 524 -4.66 -10.63 36.19
C THR A 524 -5.64 -9.68 35.48
N ARG A 525 -6.63 -9.17 36.22
CA ARG A 525 -7.62 -8.26 35.65
C ARG A 525 -6.95 -7.10 34.93
N THR A 526 -7.22 -6.99 33.65
CA THR A 526 -6.62 -6.02 32.72
C THR A 526 -7.71 -5.08 32.21
N THR A 527 -7.48 -3.77 32.23
CA THR A 527 -8.42 -2.72 31.75
C THR A 527 -7.67 -1.74 30.85
N GLY A 528 -8.38 -0.99 30.01
CA GLY A 528 -7.77 -0.02 29.07
C GLY A 528 -7.23 -0.65 27.80
N THR A 529 -6.42 0.08 27.07
CA THR A 529 -5.89 -0.35 25.77
C THR A 529 -4.40 -0.69 25.92
N HIS A 530 -4.02 -1.89 25.46
CA HIS A 530 -2.66 -2.43 25.56
C HIS A 530 -2.19 -3.06 24.26
N THR A 531 -0.87 -3.17 24.08
CA THR A 531 -0.31 -4.15 23.14
C THR A 531 -0.24 -5.49 23.85
N VAL A 532 -1.02 -6.46 23.38
CA VAL A 532 -0.98 -7.83 23.89
C VAL A 532 0.15 -8.59 23.23
N TYR A 533 1.04 -9.18 24.02
CA TYR A 533 2.03 -10.14 23.56
C TYR A 533 1.63 -11.55 23.98
N LEU A 534 1.58 -12.47 23.01
CA LEU A 534 1.57 -13.91 23.27
C LEU A 534 3.01 -14.39 23.12
N THR A 535 3.62 -14.84 24.22
CA THR A 535 4.99 -15.35 24.25
C THR A 535 4.97 -16.84 24.53
N PHE A 536 5.90 -17.56 23.93
CA PHE A 536 5.95 -19.02 23.97
C PHE A 536 7.21 -19.49 24.67
N ALA A 537 7.05 -20.29 25.71
CA ALA A 537 8.16 -20.76 26.53
C ALA A 537 8.09 -22.29 26.70
N SER A 538 9.08 -22.99 26.20
CA SER A 538 9.16 -24.44 26.25
C SER A 538 10.44 -24.96 26.93
N GLY A 539 11.53 -24.19 26.86
CA GLY A 539 12.86 -24.66 27.24
C GLY A 539 13.38 -25.79 26.34
N GLN A 540 12.71 -26.05 25.20
CA GLN A 540 13.02 -27.08 24.21
C GLN A 540 13.06 -26.44 22.82
N GLY A 541 13.99 -26.83 21.98
CA GLY A 541 14.16 -26.25 20.65
C GLY A 541 13.20 -26.77 19.57
N ALA A 542 12.15 -27.51 19.96
CA ALA A 542 11.17 -28.07 19.03
C ALA A 542 9.88 -27.24 19.04
N ASP A 543 9.21 -27.18 17.89
CA ASP A 543 7.87 -26.61 17.79
C ASP A 543 6.90 -27.38 18.70
N PHE A 544 6.02 -26.66 19.41
CA PHE A 544 5.13 -27.28 20.38
C PHE A 544 3.66 -26.88 20.28
N VAL A 545 3.31 -25.83 19.54
CA VAL A 545 1.92 -25.35 19.46
C VAL A 545 1.65 -24.63 18.13
N ASN A 546 0.45 -24.79 17.59
CA ASN A 546 -0.17 -23.92 16.60
C ASN A 546 -1.27 -23.11 17.27
N LEU A 547 -1.48 -21.88 16.83
CA LEU A 547 -2.48 -20.94 17.37
C LEU A 547 -3.37 -20.44 16.24
N ASN A 548 -4.72 -20.59 16.40
CA ASN A 548 -5.70 -20.14 15.43
C ASN A 548 -6.31 -18.78 15.82
N TRP A 549 -6.84 -18.66 17.02
CA TRP A 549 -7.42 -17.43 17.53
C TRP A 549 -7.39 -17.39 19.06
N PHE A 550 -7.67 -16.19 19.61
CA PHE A 550 -7.84 -16.01 21.05
C PHE A 550 -8.88 -14.92 21.36
N THR A 551 -9.34 -14.87 22.62
CA THR A 551 -10.27 -13.87 23.15
C THR A 551 -10.07 -13.71 24.66
N PHE A 552 -10.58 -12.60 25.20
CA PHE A 552 -10.60 -12.33 26.63
C PHE A 552 -12.05 -12.17 27.13
N ASN A 553 -12.28 -12.47 28.44
CA ASN A 553 -13.59 -12.37 29.07
C ASN A 553 -13.50 -11.80 30.50
#